data_f295fea0358d5382aac501500e7e93f0
#
_entry.id   f295fea0358d5382aac501500e7e93f0
#
_cell.length_a   1.000
_cell.length_b   1.000
_cell.length_c   1.000
_cell.angle_alpha   90.00
_cell.angle_beta   90.00
_cell.angle_gamma   90.00
#
_symmetry.space_group_name_H-M   'P 1'
#
loop_
_entity.id
_entity.type
_entity.pdbx_description
1 polymer ?
#
loop_
_entity_poly.entity_id
_entity_poly.type
_entity_poly.pdbx_seq_one_letter_code
_entity_poly.pdbx_strand_id
1 'polypeptide(L)'
;MSLAVAPVPAEPTVTAIRPSRGWAELNLGELWHYRELIYFLTWRDVKVRYKQTMLGAAWAILKPFLTMVVFAVVFGQLAGIPTDGTPPPIFYFAGLLPWVLFQDGVTKAGNSLVAGSHLITKIYFPRLAIPLASVVSGLVDFALAFLILAAMMVYYGLRPTSALWSLPLFLLLALATALGVGLWLSAMNVAYRDVGYVIPFIVQAWMYASPVAYSATLIPEGPWRIVYGLNPMAGVIQGFRWAILGVGAPPSGLLAVSVVVSVLVLISGALYFRRMERTFADVV
;
A
#
# COMPACT_ATOMS: atom_id res chain seq x y z
N MET A 1 -44.84 -40.31 31.19
CA MET A 1 -44.23 -40.75 29.91
C MET A 1 -44.09 -39.48 29.04
N SER A 2 -42.96 -38.79 29.16
CA SER A 2 -42.69 -37.50 28.48
C SER A 2 -42.14 -37.80 27.09
N LEU A 3 -42.87 -37.44 26.05
CA LEU A 3 -42.44 -37.54 24.67
C LEU A 3 -41.39 -36.45 24.43
N ALA A 4 -40.10 -36.83 24.30
CA ALA A 4 -39.06 -35.94 23.86
C ALA A 4 -39.33 -35.57 22.39
N VAL A 5 -39.62 -34.30 22.15
CA VAL A 5 -39.71 -33.72 20.80
C VAL A 5 -38.30 -33.69 20.21
N ALA A 6 -38.09 -34.44 19.13
CA ALA A 6 -36.83 -34.42 18.40
C ALA A 6 -36.54 -32.99 17.86
N PRO A 7 -35.27 -32.51 17.91
CA PRO A 7 -34.94 -31.20 17.40
C PRO A 7 -35.20 -31.14 15.88
N VAL A 8 -35.91 -30.11 15.45
CA VAL A 8 -36.17 -29.81 14.03
C VAL A 8 -34.80 -29.64 13.35
N PRO A 9 -34.54 -30.36 12.24
CA PRO A 9 -33.26 -30.15 11.50
C PRO A 9 -33.16 -28.69 11.06
N ALA A 10 -32.01 -28.05 11.36
CA ALA A 10 -31.73 -26.71 10.88
C ALA A 10 -31.84 -26.72 9.34
N GLU A 11 -32.61 -25.81 8.79
CA GLU A 11 -32.72 -25.66 7.33
C GLU A 11 -31.34 -25.47 6.72
N PRO A 12 -31.00 -26.20 5.64
CA PRO A 12 -29.71 -26.07 5.00
C PRO A 12 -29.57 -24.61 4.50
N THR A 13 -28.53 -23.94 4.92
CA THR A 13 -28.14 -22.60 4.40
C THR A 13 -27.85 -22.74 2.92
N VAL A 14 -28.81 -22.42 2.07
CA VAL A 14 -28.65 -22.43 0.62
C VAL A 14 -27.90 -21.19 0.20
N THR A 15 -26.61 -21.32 -0.14
CA THR A 15 -25.81 -20.25 -0.76
C THR A 15 -26.11 -20.23 -2.26
N ALA A 16 -26.99 -19.34 -2.70
CA ALA A 16 -27.30 -19.17 -4.12
C ALA A 16 -26.20 -18.37 -4.81
N ILE A 17 -25.36 -19.04 -5.59
CA ILE A 17 -24.37 -18.40 -6.47
C ILE A 17 -25.13 -17.89 -7.71
N ARG A 18 -25.38 -16.57 -7.78
CA ARG A 18 -25.99 -15.92 -8.94
C ARG A 18 -24.91 -15.21 -9.76
N PRO A 19 -24.89 -15.37 -11.11
CA PRO A 19 -24.00 -14.58 -11.92
C PRO A 19 -24.36 -13.09 -11.80
N SER A 20 -23.39 -12.24 -11.47
CA SER A 20 -23.61 -10.80 -11.39
C SER A 20 -23.99 -10.25 -12.77
N ARG A 21 -25.21 -9.71 -12.90
CA ARG A 21 -25.68 -9.02 -14.10
C ARG A 21 -25.36 -7.55 -13.97
N GLY A 22 -24.49 -7.01 -14.84
CA GLY A 22 -24.22 -5.58 -14.93
C GLY A 22 -22.76 -5.18 -14.68
N TRP A 23 -22.50 -3.90 -14.64
CA TRP A 23 -21.24 -3.29 -14.24
C TRP A 23 -20.96 -3.69 -12.79
N ALA A 24 -19.81 -4.33 -12.57
CA ALA A 24 -19.47 -5.10 -11.39
C ALA A 24 -19.83 -4.36 -10.09
N GLU A 25 -20.82 -4.87 -9.37
CA GLU A 25 -21.11 -4.46 -8.01
C GLU A 25 -19.90 -4.82 -7.14
N LEU A 26 -19.25 -3.78 -6.59
CA LEU A 26 -18.27 -3.98 -5.52
C LEU A 26 -19.00 -4.46 -4.29
N ASN A 27 -19.12 -5.78 -4.14
CA ASN A 27 -19.81 -6.37 -3.00
C ASN A 27 -18.91 -6.31 -1.75
N LEU A 28 -18.79 -5.10 -1.17
CA LEU A 28 -18.00 -4.87 0.04
C LEU A 28 -18.52 -5.67 1.23
N GLY A 29 -19.82 -6.00 1.24
CA GLY A 29 -20.43 -6.87 2.25
C GLY A 29 -19.89 -8.31 2.19
N GLU A 30 -19.67 -8.84 0.99
CA GLU A 30 -19.03 -10.14 0.80
C GLU A 30 -17.59 -10.11 1.31
N LEU A 31 -16.82 -9.07 0.99
CA LEU A 31 -15.46 -8.90 1.47
C LEU A 31 -15.38 -8.85 3.01
N TRP A 32 -16.34 -8.19 3.65
CA TRP A 32 -16.45 -8.14 5.11
C TRP A 32 -16.78 -9.50 5.72
N HIS A 33 -17.61 -10.28 5.04
CA HIS A 33 -17.91 -11.65 5.46
C HIS A 33 -16.66 -12.54 5.49
N TYR A 34 -15.75 -12.33 4.52
CA TYR A 34 -14.47 -13.05 4.42
C TYR A 34 -13.30 -12.38 5.17
N ARG A 35 -13.54 -11.48 6.13
CA ARG A 35 -12.48 -10.78 6.90
C ARG A 35 -11.50 -11.73 7.60
N GLU A 36 -11.96 -12.88 8.07
CA GLU A 36 -11.10 -13.90 8.69
C GLU A 36 -10.11 -14.49 7.67
N LEU A 37 -10.58 -14.76 6.46
CA LEU A 37 -9.73 -15.22 5.37
C LEU A 37 -8.67 -14.16 5.03
N ILE A 38 -9.05 -12.87 4.95
CA ILE A 38 -8.10 -11.78 4.69
C ILE A 38 -7.06 -11.73 5.80
N TYR A 39 -7.45 -11.88 7.07
CA TYR A 39 -6.52 -11.95 8.19
C TYR A 39 -5.55 -13.14 8.06
N PHE A 40 -6.05 -14.34 7.75
CA PHE A 40 -5.19 -15.52 7.56
C PHE A 40 -4.23 -15.38 6.39
N LEU A 41 -4.68 -14.83 5.26
CA LEU A 41 -3.82 -14.57 4.11
C LEU A 41 -2.74 -13.54 4.44
N THR A 42 -3.11 -12.45 5.11
CA THR A 42 -2.18 -11.42 5.57
C THR A 42 -1.11 -12.04 6.51
N TRP A 43 -1.55 -12.82 7.48
CA TRP A 43 -0.65 -13.47 8.44
C TRP A 43 0.25 -14.52 7.81
N ARG A 44 -0.27 -15.27 6.84
CA ARG A 44 0.52 -16.19 6.01
C ARG A 44 1.63 -15.44 5.27
N ASP A 45 1.31 -14.33 4.60
CA ASP A 45 2.26 -13.55 3.83
C ASP A 45 3.36 -12.96 4.72
N VAL A 46 3.01 -12.52 5.93
CA VAL A 46 3.98 -12.09 6.95
C VAL A 46 4.87 -13.25 7.39
N LYS A 47 4.27 -14.40 7.77
CA LYS A 47 5.04 -15.57 8.22
C LYS A 47 6.00 -16.11 7.17
N VAL A 48 5.53 -16.25 5.92
CA VAL A 48 6.36 -16.77 4.81
C VAL A 48 7.58 -15.89 4.59
N ARG A 49 7.42 -14.56 4.70
CA ARG A 49 8.51 -13.59 4.51
C ARG A 49 9.64 -13.76 5.51
N TYR A 50 9.32 -14.09 6.75
CA TYR A 50 10.32 -14.11 7.83
C TYR A 50 10.80 -15.51 8.23
N LYS A 51 10.04 -16.56 7.90
CA LYS A 51 10.26 -17.91 8.44
C LYS A 51 11.57 -18.58 7.98
N GLN A 52 12.10 -18.23 6.81
CA GLN A 52 13.24 -18.92 6.19
C GLN A 52 14.40 -17.99 5.84
N THR A 53 14.53 -16.85 6.54
CA THR A 53 15.60 -15.89 6.29
C THR A 53 16.51 -15.77 7.52
N MET A 54 17.85 -15.73 7.30
CA MET A 54 18.83 -15.60 8.40
C MET A 54 18.62 -14.34 9.24
N LEU A 55 18.26 -13.22 8.59
CA LEU A 55 18.04 -11.94 9.26
C LEU A 55 16.56 -11.69 9.63
N GLY A 56 15.64 -12.54 9.17
CA GLY A 56 14.22 -12.44 9.52
C GLY A 56 13.66 -11.03 9.34
N ALA A 57 13.00 -10.54 10.38
CA ALA A 57 12.40 -9.21 10.40
C ALA A 57 13.42 -8.04 10.29
N ALA A 58 14.71 -8.29 10.50
CA ALA A 58 15.73 -7.25 10.36
C ALA A 58 15.81 -6.68 8.93
N TRP A 59 15.43 -7.45 7.91
CA TRP A 59 15.36 -6.94 6.52
C TRP A 59 14.32 -5.84 6.33
N ALA A 60 13.21 -5.88 7.08
CA ALA A 60 12.21 -4.82 7.04
C ALA A 60 12.77 -3.45 7.50
N ILE A 61 13.78 -3.49 8.37
CA ILE A 61 14.48 -2.33 8.89
C ILE A 61 15.69 -1.99 8.01
N LEU A 62 16.51 -2.98 7.69
CA LEU A 62 17.81 -2.78 7.05
C LEU A 62 17.66 -2.19 5.64
N LYS A 63 16.69 -2.66 4.85
CA LYS A 63 16.48 -2.17 3.49
C LYS A 63 16.17 -0.65 3.45
N PRO A 64 15.16 -0.12 4.16
CA PRO A 64 14.90 1.33 4.16
C PRO A 64 16.01 2.11 4.83
N PHE A 65 16.68 1.55 5.85
CA PHE A 65 17.81 2.19 6.51
C PHE A 65 19.02 2.36 5.56
N LEU A 66 19.43 1.33 4.84
CA LEU A 66 20.52 1.41 3.86
C LEU A 66 20.15 2.37 2.72
N THR A 67 18.91 2.34 2.25
CA THR A 67 18.45 3.29 1.22
C THR A 67 18.54 4.74 1.74
N MET A 68 18.16 4.98 2.99
CA MET A 68 18.30 6.28 3.65
C MET A 68 19.76 6.73 3.70
N VAL A 69 20.68 5.84 4.07
CA VAL A 69 22.13 6.17 4.10
C VAL A 69 22.63 6.58 2.72
N VAL A 70 22.27 5.82 1.68
CA VAL A 70 22.61 6.15 0.29
C VAL A 70 22.03 7.52 -0.09
N PHE A 71 20.76 7.78 0.23
CA PHE A 71 20.11 9.06 -0.09
C PHE A 71 20.73 10.23 0.68
N ALA A 72 21.07 10.04 1.95
CA ALA A 72 21.72 11.08 2.75
C ALA A 72 23.12 11.44 2.22
N VAL A 73 23.88 10.46 1.74
CA VAL A 73 25.18 10.69 1.15
C VAL A 73 25.08 11.31 -0.25
N VAL A 74 24.31 10.68 -1.14
CA VAL A 74 24.24 11.08 -2.55
C VAL A 74 23.50 12.41 -2.71
N PHE A 75 22.31 12.51 -2.19
CA PHE A 75 21.46 13.69 -2.38
C PHE A 75 21.72 14.78 -1.33
N GLY A 76 22.02 14.40 -0.08
CA GLY A 76 22.25 15.33 1.00
C GLY A 76 23.68 15.93 0.96
N GLN A 77 24.71 15.10 0.89
CA GLN A 77 26.10 15.56 0.97
C GLN A 77 26.70 15.89 -0.40
N LEU A 78 26.57 14.99 -1.39
CA LEU A 78 27.21 15.19 -2.70
C LEU A 78 26.44 16.17 -3.59
N ALA A 79 25.10 16.00 -3.69
CA ALA A 79 24.28 16.87 -4.52
C ALA A 79 23.79 18.14 -3.81
N GLY A 80 23.91 18.23 -2.48
CA GLY A 80 23.52 19.41 -1.71
C GLY A 80 22.03 19.76 -1.79
N ILE A 81 21.15 18.77 -1.99
CA ILE A 81 19.72 19.02 -2.09
C ILE A 81 19.18 19.51 -0.73
N PRO A 82 18.46 20.64 -0.69
CA PRO A 82 17.96 21.20 0.56
C PRO A 82 16.93 20.27 1.23
N THR A 83 17.05 20.12 2.54
CA THR A 83 16.22 19.28 3.39
C THR A 83 15.37 20.11 4.36
N ASP A 84 15.02 21.33 3.95
CA ASP A 84 14.17 22.28 4.71
C ASP A 84 14.64 22.48 6.18
N GLY A 85 15.95 22.55 6.40
CA GLY A 85 16.54 22.74 7.73
C GLY A 85 16.57 21.51 8.62
N THR A 86 16.13 20.35 8.14
CA THR A 86 16.16 19.07 8.88
C THR A 86 17.44 18.30 8.58
N PRO A 87 18.01 17.53 9.53
CA PRO A 87 19.14 16.65 9.24
C PRO A 87 18.81 15.68 8.09
N PRO A 88 19.69 15.56 7.06
CA PRO A 88 19.39 14.76 5.87
C PRO A 88 18.93 13.31 6.15
N PRO A 89 19.55 12.54 7.07
CA PRO A 89 19.13 11.16 7.28
C PRO A 89 17.66 11.04 7.68
N ILE A 90 17.18 11.81 8.64
CA ILE A 90 15.79 11.69 9.11
C ILE A 90 14.81 12.27 8.09
N PHE A 91 15.19 13.29 7.31
CA PHE A 91 14.40 13.84 6.22
C PHE A 91 14.12 12.77 5.15
N TYR A 92 15.17 12.07 4.71
CA TYR A 92 15.03 11.00 3.71
C TYR A 92 14.27 9.80 4.27
N PHE A 93 14.57 9.39 5.50
CA PHE A 93 13.89 8.26 6.12
C PHE A 93 12.39 8.49 6.28
N ALA A 94 11.97 9.70 6.68
CA ALA A 94 10.56 10.07 6.79
C ALA A 94 9.82 10.02 5.44
N GLY A 95 10.50 10.36 4.34
CA GLY A 95 9.93 10.22 2.99
C GLY A 95 9.94 8.80 2.45
N LEU A 96 10.96 8.02 2.82
CA LEU A 96 11.10 6.63 2.39
C LEU A 96 10.06 5.69 3.04
N LEU A 97 9.64 5.95 4.28
CA LEU A 97 8.68 5.10 4.96
C LEU A 97 7.37 4.90 4.20
N PRO A 98 6.59 5.95 3.90
CA PRO A 98 5.35 5.80 3.15
C PRO A 98 5.62 5.32 1.71
N TRP A 99 6.78 5.68 1.12
CA TRP A 99 7.16 5.21 -0.19
C TRP A 99 7.38 3.69 -0.23
N VAL A 100 8.15 3.13 0.70
CA VAL A 100 8.43 1.69 0.77
C VAL A 100 7.14 0.89 1.00
N LEU A 101 6.24 1.38 1.85
CA LEU A 101 4.92 0.78 2.04
C LEU A 101 4.13 0.71 0.73
N PHE A 102 4.09 1.83 -0.01
CA PHE A 102 3.44 1.91 -1.32
C PHE A 102 4.09 0.98 -2.34
N GLN A 103 5.41 1.07 -2.51
CA GLN A 103 6.20 0.28 -3.45
C GLN A 103 6.01 -1.23 -3.24
N ASP A 104 6.16 -1.67 -1.99
CA ASP A 104 6.01 -3.07 -1.61
C ASP A 104 4.56 -3.52 -1.78
N GLY A 105 3.59 -2.66 -1.42
CA GLY A 105 2.16 -2.91 -1.61
C GLY A 105 1.80 -3.14 -3.08
N VAL A 106 2.24 -2.24 -3.97
CA VAL A 106 2.02 -2.35 -5.43
C VAL A 106 2.66 -3.61 -5.99
N THR A 107 3.92 -3.86 -5.65
CA THR A 107 4.68 -4.99 -6.17
C THR A 107 4.08 -6.33 -5.72
N LYS A 108 3.73 -6.45 -4.45
CA LYS A 108 3.12 -7.66 -3.88
C LYS A 108 1.72 -7.89 -4.43
N ALA A 109 0.87 -6.85 -4.44
CA ALA A 109 -0.48 -6.97 -4.97
C ALA A 109 -0.47 -7.30 -6.46
N GLY A 110 0.39 -6.64 -7.25
CA GLY A 110 0.50 -6.88 -8.69
C GLY A 110 0.90 -8.30 -9.06
N ASN A 111 1.67 -8.99 -8.20
CA ASN A 111 2.08 -10.38 -8.41
C ASN A 111 1.22 -11.40 -7.66
N SER A 112 0.31 -10.95 -6.81
CA SER A 112 -0.38 -11.79 -5.82
C SER A 112 -1.27 -12.89 -6.43
N LEU A 113 -1.98 -12.59 -7.52
CA LEU A 113 -2.88 -13.57 -8.18
C LEU A 113 -2.08 -14.68 -8.87
N VAL A 114 -1.00 -14.33 -9.55
CA VAL A 114 -0.13 -15.30 -10.23
C VAL A 114 0.54 -16.20 -9.18
N ALA A 115 1.05 -15.62 -8.10
CA ALA A 115 1.66 -16.37 -7.00
C ALA A 115 0.63 -17.22 -6.22
N GLY A 116 -0.62 -16.79 -6.16
CA GLY A 116 -1.73 -17.45 -5.46
C GLY A 116 -2.63 -18.31 -6.36
N SER A 117 -2.24 -18.62 -7.60
CA SER A 117 -3.04 -19.33 -8.59
C SER A 117 -3.65 -20.64 -8.08
N HIS A 118 -2.88 -21.42 -7.30
CA HIS A 118 -3.33 -22.66 -6.68
C HIS A 118 -4.51 -22.50 -5.67
N LEU A 119 -4.69 -21.31 -5.09
CA LEU A 119 -5.82 -21.03 -4.20
C LEU A 119 -7.07 -20.72 -5.02
N ILE A 120 -6.91 -19.97 -6.11
CA ILE A 120 -8.00 -19.52 -6.98
C ILE A 120 -8.72 -20.70 -7.63
N THR A 121 -7.95 -21.75 -7.97
CA THR A 121 -8.47 -22.95 -8.67
C THR A 121 -9.14 -23.96 -7.74
N LYS A 122 -8.89 -23.91 -6.42
CA LYS A 122 -9.34 -24.95 -5.46
C LYS A 122 -10.45 -24.52 -4.53
N ILE A 123 -10.59 -23.23 -4.24
CA ILE A 123 -11.50 -22.72 -3.21
C ILE A 123 -12.26 -21.52 -3.77
N TYR A 124 -13.58 -21.47 -3.54
CA TYR A 124 -14.37 -20.29 -3.88
C TYR A 124 -14.28 -19.25 -2.78
N PHE A 125 -13.78 -18.06 -3.10
CA PHE A 125 -13.75 -16.86 -2.24
C PHE A 125 -13.57 -15.61 -3.11
N PRO A 126 -13.89 -14.41 -2.58
CA PRO A 126 -13.67 -13.16 -3.30
C PRO A 126 -12.18 -12.96 -3.63
N ARG A 127 -11.82 -13.01 -4.91
CA ARG A 127 -10.40 -12.97 -5.35
C ARG A 127 -9.70 -11.69 -4.96
N LEU A 128 -10.45 -10.62 -4.73
CA LEU A 128 -9.97 -9.33 -4.22
C LEU A 128 -9.30 -9.44 -2.84
N ALA A 129 -9.62 -10.49 -2.07
CA ALA A 129 -8.99 -10.76 -0.77
C ALA A 129 -7.46 -11.00 -0.88
N ILE A 130 -6.98 -11.56 -2.00
CA ILE A 130 -5.55 -11.87 -2.18
C ILE A 130 -4.70 -10.58 -2.32
N PRO A 131 -4.98 -9.66 -3.28
CA PRO A 131 -4.24 -8.41 -3.38
C PRO A 131 -4.38 -7.54 -2.13
N LEU A 132 -5.57 -7.51 -1.52
CA LEU A 132 -5.80 -6.75 -0.29
C LEU A 132 -4.93 -7.26 0.86
N ALA A 133 -4.90 -8.58 1.10
CA ALA A 133 -4.04 -9.18 2.11
C ALA A 133 -2.56 -8.88 1.88
N SER A 134 -2.11 -8.91 0.63
CA SER A 134 -0.73 -8.61 0.24
C SER A 134 -0.35 -7.15 0.56
N VAL A 135 -1.23 -6.18 0.30
CA VAL A 135 -1.02 -4.77 0.67
C VAL A 135 -0.99 -4.59 2.18
N VAL A 136 -1.99 -5.14 2.90
CA VAL A 136 -2.11 -5.02 4.36
C VAL A 136 -0.91 -5.66 5.08
N SER A 137 -0.34 -6.74 4.53
CA SER A 137 0.86 -7.38 5.10
C SER A 137 2.07 -6.44 5.19
N GLY A 138 2.13 -5.38 4.36
CA GLY A 138 3.16 -4.35 4.39
C GLY A 138 3.14 -3.48 5.64
N LEU A 139 2.00 -3.40 6.35
CA LEU A 139 1.89 -2.62 7.59
C LEU A 139 2.81 -3.13 8.70
N VAL A 140 3.13 -4.42 8.72
CA VAL A 140 4.07 -4.99 9.70
C VAL A 140 5.48 -4.46 9.45
N ASP A 141 5.92 -4.45 8.19
CA ASP A 141 7.23 -3.92 7.79
C ASP A 141 7.30 -2.41 8.07
N PHE A 142 6.22 -1.70 7.75
CA PHE A 142 6.09 -0.27 8.04
C PHE A 142 6.18 0.02 9.55
N ALA A 143 5.49 -0.76 10.39
CA ALA A 143 5.53 -0.57 11.85
C ALA A 143 6.95 -0.77 12.42
N LEU A 144 7.67 -1.79 11.95
CA LEU A 144 9.07 -2.02 12.35
C LEU A 144 9.99 -0.86 11.92
N ALA A 145 9.84 -0.38 10.67
CA ALA A 145 10.62 0.75 10.19
C ALA A 145 10.22 2.07 10.88
N PHE A 146 8.94 2.23 11.26
CA PHE A 146 8.47 3.39 12.01
C PHE A 146 9.11 3.49 13.40
N LEU A 147 9.39 2.37 14.08
CA LEU A 147 10.12 2.36 15.34
C LEU A 147 11.53 2.97 15.19
N ILE A 148 12.20 2.71 14.06
CA ILE A 148 13.50 3.34 13.77
C ILE A 148 13.35 4.84 13.56
N LEU A 149 12.32 5.29 12.83
CA LEU A 149 12.04 6.72 12.70
C LEU A 149 11.83 7.39 14.06
N ALA A 150 11.06 6.75 14.95
CA ALA A 150 10.83 7.25 16.31
C ALA A 150 12.16 7.34 17.10
N ALA A 151 13.02 6.32 17.01
CA ALA A 151 14.35 6.34 17.62
C ALA A 151 15.22 7.47 17.05
N MET A 152 15.19 7.70 15.72
CA MET A 152 15.89 8.82 15.09
C MET A 152 15.36 10.17 15.55
N MET A 153 14.05 10.33 15.74
CA MET A 153 13.48 11.56 16.29
C MET A 153 14.03 11.86 17.69
N VAL A 154 14.12 10.84 18.55
CA VAL A 154 14.72 10.99 19.88
C VAL A 154 16.20 11.36 19.77
N TYR A 155 16.95 10.69 18.90
CA TYR A 155 18.38 10.97 18.71
C TYR A 155 18.66 12.41 18.22
N TYR A 156 17.83 12.94 17.29
CA TYR A 156 17.96 14.31 16.79
C TYR A 156 17.27 15.37 17.66
N GLY A 157 16.64 14.98 18.78
CA GLY A 157 15.92 15.89 19.67
C GLY A 157 14.69 16.53 19.04
N LEU A 158 14.11 15.89 18.00
CA LEU A 158 12.91 16.39 17.32
C LEU A 158 11.66 15.98 18.11
N ARG A 159 10.83 16.97 18.42
CA ARG A 159 9.56 16.73 19.11
C ARG A 159 8.45 16.44 18.09
N PRO A 160 7.61 15.44 18.35
CA PRO A 160 6.42 15.19 17.52
C PRO A 160 5.56 16.46 17.43
N THR A 161 5.05 16.74 16.23
CA THR A 161 4.15 17.88 16.02
C THR A 161 2.73 17.55 16.47
N SER A 162 1.90 18.57 16.69
CA SER A 162 0.47 18.37 16.95
C SER A 162 -0.26 17.72 15.77
N ALA A 163 0.36 17.72 14.57
CA ALA A 163 -0.18 17.09 13.37
C ALA A 163 0.00 15.56 13.31
N LEU A 164 0.67 14.96 14.30
CA LEU A 164 0.92 13.50 14.35
C LEU A 164 -0.38 12.68 14.25
N TRP A 165 -1.51 13.23 14.74
CA TRP A 165 -2.81 12.57 14.61
C TRP A 165 -3.28 12.38 13.18
N SER A 166 -2.73 13.13 12.21
CA SER A 166 -3.05 12.99 10.78
C SER A 166 -2.31 11.84 10.08
N LEU A 167 -1.30 11.23 10.72
CA LEU A 167 -0.55 10.10 10.13
C LEU A 167 -1.42 8.94 9.65
N PRO A 168 -2.46 8.49 10.37
CA PRO A 168 -3.33 7.43 9.90
C PRO A 168 -4.01 7.77 8.55
N LEU A 169 -4.34 9.05 8.32
CA LEU A 169 -4.92 9.50 7.06
C LEU A 169 -3.94 9.33 5.89
N PHE A 170 -2.69 9.76 6.05
CA PHE A 170 -1.66 9.59 5.03
C PHE A 170 -1.32 8.12 4.79
N LEU A 171 -1.33 7.32 5.85
CA LEU A 171 -1.13 5.88 5.76
C LEU A 171 -2.27 5.20 4.98
N LEU A 172 -3.52 5.54 5.28
CA LEU A 172 -4.68 5.04 4.54
C LEU A 172 -4.62 5.45 3.06
N LEU A 173 -4.18 6.68 2.78
CA LEU A 173 -4.05 7.17 1.41
C LEU A 173 -2.96 6.41 0.64
N ALA A 174 -1.82 6.12 1.28
CA ALA A 174 -0.76 5.28 0.70
C ALA A 174 -1.27 3.86 0.39
N LEU A 175 -1.98 3.24 1.34
CA LEU A 175 -2.56 1.90 1.17
C LEU A 175 -3.64 1.88 0.08
N ALA A 176 -4.52 2.89 0.04
CA ALA A 176 -5.56 3.02 -0.98
C ALA A 176 -4.94 3.15 -2.39
N THR A 177 -3.90 3.98 -2.51
CA THR A 177 -3.16 4.13 -3.77
C THR A 177 -2.46 2.83 -4.17
N ALA A 178 -1.77 2.19 -3.23
CA ALA A 178 -1.08 0.92 -3.46
C ALA A 178 -2.06 -0.19 -3.88
N LEU A 179 -3.21 -0.27 -3.22
CA LEU A 179 -4.25 -1.23 -3.56
C LEU A 179 -4.84 -0.93 -4.95
N GLY A 180 -5.18 0.32 -5.25
CA GLY A 180 -5.76 0.69 -6.54
C GLY A 180 -4.85 0.35 -7.72
N VAL A 181 -3.58 0.77 -7.64
CA VAL A 181 -2.55 0.43 -8.65
C VAL A 181 -2.29 -1.07 -8.68
N GLY A 182 -2.17 -1.71 -7.51
CA GLY A 182 -1.95 -3.15 -7.38
C GLY A 182 -3.07 -3.98 -7.99
N LEU A 183 -4.34 -3.54 -7.87
CA LEU A 183 -5.49 -4.21 -8.49
C LEU A 183 -5.44 -4.12 -10.02
N TRP A 184 -5.09 -2.95 -10.58
CA TRP A 184 -4.85 -2.81 -12.01
C TRP A 184 -3.78 -3.79 -12.48
N LEU A 185 -2.62 -3.74 -11.84
CA LEU A 185 -1.46 -4.54 -12.22
C LEU A 185 -1.68 -6.04 -12.01
N SER A 186 -2.36 -6.46 -10.95
CA SER A 186 -2.64 -7.88 -10.71
C SER A 186 -3.57 -8.48 -11.76
N ALA A 187 -4.62 -7.74 -12.15
CA ALA A 187 -5.52 -8.19 -13.21
C ALA A 187 -4.81 -8.24 -14.58
N MET A 188 -3.96 -7.27 -14.88
CA MET A 188 -3.15 -7.27 -16.11
C MET A 188 -2.10 -8.39 -16.10
N ASN A 189 -1.48 -8.69 -14.96
CA ASN A 189 -0.44 -9.70 -14.84
C ASN A 189 -0.98 -11.13 -15.03
N VAL A 190 -2.25 -11.37 -14.71
CA VAL A 190 -2.92 -12.64 -15.03
C VAL A 190 -3.09 -12.80 -16.55
N ALA A 191 -3.48 -11.72 -17.24
CA ALA A 191 -3.66 -11.75 -18.70
C ALA A 191 -2.32 -11.76 -19.46
N TYR A 192 -1.35 -11.01 -18.96
CA TYR A 192 -0.05 -10.80 -19.60
C TYR A 192 1.07 -10.93 -18.58
N ARG A 193 1.75 -12.07 -18.54
CA ARG A 193 2.80 -12.37 -17.55
C ARG A 193 4.00 -11.41 -17.59
N ASP A 194 4.21 -10.71 -18.69
CA ASP A 194 5.26 -9.70 -18.85
C ASP A 194 5.06 -8.49 -17.92
N VAL A 195 3.82 -8.23 -17.49
CA VAL A 195 3.51 -7.16 -16.53
C VAL A 195 4.31 -7.33 -15.24
N GLY A 196 4.50 -8.58 -14.78
CA GLY A 196 5.30 -8.89 -13.60
C GLY A 196 6.74 -8.35 -13.67
N TYR A 197 7.35 -8.34 -14.85
CA TYR A 197 8.70 -7.78 -15.07
C TYR A 197 8.70 -6.26 -15.16
N VAL A 198 7.60 -5.66 -15.62
CA VAL A 198 7.47 -4.21 -15.78
C VAL A 198 7.17 -3.50 -14.45
N ILE A 199 6.49 -4.17 -13.52
CA ILE A 199 6.12 -3.61 -12.20
C ILE A 199 7.33 -2.99 -11.47
N PRO A 200 8.45 -3.68 -11.25
CA PRO A 200 9.60 -3.11 -10.55
C PRO A 200 10.15 -1.86 -11.21
N PHE A 201 10.18 -1.85 -12.55
CA PHE A 201 10.67 -0.70 -13.33
C PHE A 201 9.74 0.52 -13.16
N ILE A 202 8.42 0.33 -13.31
CA ILE A 202 7.46 1.43 -13.13
C ILE A 202 7.57 2.01 -11.72
N VAL A 203 7.61 1.16 -10.69
CA VAL A 203 7.69 1.59 -9.30
C VAL A 203 9.00 2.33 -9.05
N GLN A 204 10.13 1.84 -9.59
CA GLN A 204 11.42 2.51 -9.46
C GLN A 204 11.42 3.90 -10.14
N ALA A 205 10.88 4.01 -11.36
CA ALA A 205 10.75 5.28 -12.07
C ALA A 205 9.84 6.26 -11.30
N TRP A 206 8.74 5.75 -10.74
CA TRP A 206 7.80 6.55 -9.95
C TRP A 206 8.43 7.09 -8.66
N MET A 207 9.39 6.39 -8.06
CA MET A 207 10.13 6.87 -6.89
C MET A 207 10.85 8.20 -7.19
N TYR A 208 11.49 8.30 -8.35
CA TYR A 208 12.19 9.53 -8.75
C TYR A 208 11.21 10.66 -9.12
N ALA A 209 10.02 10.33 -9.60
CA ALA A 209 8.96 11.30 -9.85
C ALA A 209 8.24 11.76 -8.56
N SER A 210 8.53 11.14 -7.42
CA SER A 210 7.95 11.46 -6.11
C SER A 210 8.94 12.20 -5.23
N PRO A 211 8.50 13.07 -4.29
CA PRO A 211 9.39 13.88 -3.46
C PRO A 211 10.04 13.05 -2.34
N VAL A 212 10.64 11.91 -2.70
CA VAL A 212 11.38 11.06 -1.75
C VAL A 212 12.78 11.62 -1.52
N ALA A 213 13.49 11.94 -2.62
CA ALA A 213 14.85 12.42 -2.59
C ALA A 213 15.00 13.96 -2.49
N TYR A 214 13.89 14.70 -2.58
CA TYR A 214 13.87 16.16 -2.56
C TYR A 214 12.62 16.65 -1.82
N SER A 215 12.63 17.95 -1.47
CA SER A 215 11.47 18.59 -0.88
C SER A 215 10.47 19.04 -1.96
N ALA A 216 9.18 18.87 -1.70
CA ALA A 216 8.13 19.41 -2.56
C ALA A 216 8.13 20.97 -2.57
N THR A 217 8.86 21.63 -1.67
CA THR A 217 9.04 23.08 -1.65
C THR A 217 9.87 23.59 -2.85
N LEU A 218 10.66 22.71 -3.49
CA LEU A 218 11.40 23.03 -4.71
C LEU A 218 10.49 23.23 -5.93
N ILE A 219 9.23 22.77 -5.84
CA ILE A 219 8.28 22.92 -6.94
C ILE A 219 7.66 24.31 -6.86
N PRO A 220 7.72 25.11 -7.94
CA PRO A 220 7.14 26.43 -7.96
C PRO A 220 5.66 26.44 -7.58
N GLU A 221 5.24 27.48 -6.89
CA GLU A 221 3.82 27.70 -6.61
C GLU A 221 3.05 27.97 -7.91
N GLY A 222 1.76 27.55 -7.93
CA GLY A 222 0.91 27.75 -9.08
C GLY A 222 0.49 26.45 -9.78
N PRO A 223 0.24 26.47 -11.11
CA PRO A 223 -0.31 25.33 -11.85
C PRO A 223 0.55 24.06 -11.75
N TRP A 224 1.87 24.21 -11.69
CA TRP A 224 2.80 23.10 -11.58
C TRP A 224 2.63 22.29 -10.29
N ARG A 225 2.25 22.95 -9.21
CA ARG A 225 2.00 22.29 -7.92
C ARG A 225 0.75 21.42 -7.97
N ILE A 226 -0.26 21.85 -8.75
CA ILE A 226 -1.49 21.07 -9.00
C ILE A 226 -1.15 19.85 -9.87
N VAL A 227 -0.40 20.05 -10.96
CA VAL A 227 0.04 18.96 -11.85
C VAL A 227 0.87 17.93 -11.05
N TYR A 228 1.72 18.41 -10.17
CA TYR A 228 2.51 17.52 -9.30
C TYR A 228 1.63 16.74 -8.31
N GLY A 229 0.52 17.32 -7.87
CA GLY A 229 -0.50 16.66 -7.05
C GLY A 229 -1.21 15.49 -7.74
N LEU A 230 -1.14 15.38 -9.08
CA LEU A 230 -1.61 14.20 -9.82
C LEU A 230 -0.81 12.94 -9.47
N ASN A 231 0.40 13.11 -8.93
CA ASN A 231 1.10 12.03 -8.27
C ASN A 231 0.57 11.89 -6.83
N PRO A 232 -0.26 10.85 -6.54
CA PRO A 232 -0.88 10.72 -5.21
C PRO A 232 0.15 10.54 -4.09
N MET A 233 1.31 9.97 -4.40
CA MET A 233 2.38 9.80 -3.42
C MET A 233 3.09 11.11 -3.07
N ALA A 234 2.98 12.16 -3.90
CA ALA A 234 3.54 13.47 -3.56
C ALA A 234 2.84 14.08 -2.33
N GLY A 235 1.51 14.07 -2.30
CA GLY A 235 0.74 14.52 -1.14
C GLY A 235 0.95 13.68 0.10
N VAL A 236 1.05 12.35 -0.07
CA VAL A 236 1.32 11.43 1.05
C VAL A 236 2.67 11.70 1.68
N ILE A 237 3.76 11.74 0.89
CA ILE A 237 5.13 11.91 1.39
C ILE A 237 5.30 13.28 2.04
N GLN A 238 4.78 14.35 1.41
CA GLN A 238 4.84 15.69 1.98
C GLN A 238 4.03 15.78 3.28
N GLY A 239 2.81 15.24 3.29
CA GLY A 239 1.97 15.21 4.48
C GLY A 239 2.60 14.42 5.62
N PHE A 240 3.25 13.32 5.31
CA PHE A 240 3.95 12.48 6.29
C PHE A 240 5.13 13.23 6.92
N ARG A 241 5.97 13.91 6.10
CA ARG A 241 7.06 14.75 6.62
C ARG A 241 6.53 15.91 7.48
N TRP A 242 5.50 16.60 7.00
CA TRP A 242 4.87 17.68 7.77
C TRP A 242 4.33 17.19 9.11
N ALA A 243 3.63 16.05 9.12
CA ALA A 243 3.04 15.52 10.35
C ALA A 243 4.10 15.08 11.39
N ILE A 244 5.24 14.55 10.95
CA ILE A 244 6.27 14.01 11.85
C ILE A 244 7.32 15.07 12.19
N LEU A 245 7.88 15.73 11.15
CA LEU A 245 9.04 16.62 11.31
C LEU A 245 8.64 18.08 11.47
N GLY A 246 7.38 18.44 11.20
CA GLY A 246 6.93 19.84 11.18
C GLY A 246 7.49 20.66 10.03
N VAL A 247 8.02 20.02 9.00
CA VAL A 247 8.74 20.65 7.90
C VAL A 247 7.81 20.88 6.71
N GLY A 248 7.93 22.05 6.11
CA GLY A 248 7.10 22.48 4.98
C GLY A 248 5.75 23.07 5.42
N ALA A 249 5.00 23.60 4.44
CA ALA A 249 3.64 24.06 4.66
C ALA A 249 2.66 22.87 4.76
N PRO A 250 1.55 23.03 5.51
CA PRO A 250 0.47 22.04 5.48
C PRO A 250 0.08 21.72 4.04
N PRO A 251 0.00 20.46 3.65
CA PRO A 251 -0.18 20.07 2.25
C PRO A 251 -1.66 20.23 1.79
N SER A 252 -2.21 21.48 1.80
CA SER A 252 -3.63 21.73 1.56
C SER A 252 -4.08 21.44 0.13
N GLY A 253 -3.63 22.20 -0.86
CA GLY A 253 -4.07 22.06 -2.26
C GLY A 253 -3.52 20.79 -2.92
N LEU A 254 -2.22 20.52 -2.75
CA LEU A 254 -1.57 19.33 -3.28
C LEU A 254 -2.18 18.06 -2.70
N LEU A 255 -2.47 18.04 -1.39
CA LEU A 255 -3.10 16.90 -0.75
C LEU A 255 -4.51 16.63 -1.27
N ALA A 256 -5.31 17.69 -1.49
CA ALA A 256 -6.65 17.53 -2.02
C ALA A 256 -6.65 16.84 -3.40
N VAL A 257 -5.76 17.26 -4.30
CA VAL A 257 -5.59 16.61 -5.61
C VAL A 257 -5.12 15.16 -5.44
N SER A 258 -4.12 14.92 -4.57
CA SER A 258 -3.61 13.57 -4.31
C SER A 258 -4.68 12.63 -3.73
N VAL A 259 -5.57 13.13 -2.86
CA VAL A 259 -6.71 12.36 -2.34
C VAL A 259 -7.68 11.99 -3.45
N VAL A 260 -8.06 12.94 -4.29
CA VAL A 260 -8.97 12.69 -5.42
C VAL A 260 -8.38 11.65 -6.36
N VAL A 261 -7.12 11.80 -6.74
CA VAL A 261 -6.44 10.84 -7.62
C VAL A 261 -6.35 9.45 -6.98
N SER A 262 -5.99 9.36 -5.68
CA SER A 262 -5.95 8.08 -4.97
C SER A 262 -7.29 7.36 -4.98
N VAL A 263 -8.39 8.09 -4.72
CA VAL A 263 -9.74 7.54 -4.73
C VAL A 263 -10.13 7.09 -6.15
N LEU A 264 -9.83 7.89 -7.18
CA LEU A 264 -10.10 7.52 -8.57
C LEU A 264 -9.31 6.28 -9.00
N VAL A 265 -8.03 6.19 -8.62
CA VAL A 265 -7.18 5.03 -8.89
C VAL A 265 -7.71 3.78 -8.17
N LEU A 266 -8.14 3.91 -6.92
CA LEU A 266 -8.71 2.79 -6.17
C LEU A 266 -10.02 2.31 -6.80
N ILE A 267 -10.94 3.21 -7.11
CA ILE A 267 -12.25 2.87 -7.72
C ILE A 267 -12.03 2.23 -9.10
N SER A 268 -11.22 2.88 -9.96
CA SER A 268 -10.98 2.36 -11.31
C SER A 268 -10.24 1.01 -11.27
N GLY A 269 -9.28 0.84 -10.34
CA GLY A 269 -8.58 -0.42 -10.15
C GLY A 269 -9.51 -1.54 -9.70
N ALA A 270 -10.39 -1.26 -8.74
CA ALA A 270 -11.37 -2.23 -8.26
C ALA A 270 -12.39 -2.61 -9.35
N LEU A 271 -12.88 -1.66 -10.12
CA LEU A 271 -13.81 -1.92 -11.24
C LEU A 271 -13.15 -2.75 -12.34
N TYR A 272 -11.91 -2.38 -12.72
CA TYR A 272 -11.15 -3.13 -13.73
C TYR A 272 -10.88 -4.57 -13.26
N PHE A 273 -10.43 -4.73 -12.01
CA PHE A 273 -10.19 -6.04 -11.41
C PHE A 273 -11.44 -6.92 -11.43
N ARG A 274 -12.58 -6.40 -11.00
CA ARG A 274 -13.87 -7.12 -11.02
C ARG A 274 -14.29 -7.52 -12.43
N ARG A 275 -14.05 -6.68 -13.42
CA ARG A 275 -14.34 -7.01 -14.82
C ARG A 275 -13.49 -8.19 -15.30
N MET A 276 -12.20 -8.16 -14.98
CA MET A 276 -11.24 -9.21 -15.37
C MET A 276 -11.38 -10.49 -14.54
N GLU A 277 -11.91 -10.41 -13.33
CA GLU A 277 -12.08 -11.55 -12.41
C GLU A 277 -12.82 -12.73 -13.05
N ARG A 278 -13.73 -12.46 -13.99
CA ARG A 278 -14.50 -13.49 -14.71
C ARG A 278 -13.62 -14.39 -15.55
N THR A 279 -12.54 -13.89 -16.07
CA THR A 279 -11.60 -14.61 -16.96
C THR A 279 -10.46 -15.29 -16.19
N PHE A 280 -10.26 -14.98 -14.92
CA PHE A 280 -9.12 -15.52 -14.16
C PHE A 280 -9.12 -17.03 -14.03
N ALA A 281 -10.30 -17.66 -13.95
CA ALA A 281 -10.40 -19.12 -13.84
C ALA A 281 -9.98 -19.86 -15.11
N ASP A 282 -10.05 -19.18 -16.25
CA ASP A 282 -9.76 -19.76 -17.57
C ASP A 282 -8.28 -19.56 -17.97
N VAL A 283 -7.57 -18.60 -17.33
CA VAL A 283 -6.22 -18.16 -17.74
C VAL A 283 -5.14 -18.52 -16.72
N VAL A 284 -5.50 -18.76 -15.46
CA VAL A 284 -4.55 -19.05 -14.35
C VAL A 284 -4.20 -20.56 -14.26
#